data_f9849cbe89f60f17cba5a60dbb252a2b
#
_entry.id   f9849cbe89f60f17cba5a60dbb252a2b
#
_cell.length_a   1.000
_cell.length_b   1.000
_cell.length_c   1.000
_cell.angle_alpha   90.00
_cell.angle_beta   90.00
_cell.angle_gamma   90.00
#
_symmetry.space_group_name_H-M   'P 1'
#
loop_
_entity.id
_entity.type
_entity.pdbx_description
1 polymer ?
#
loop_
_entity_poly.entity_id
_entity_poly.type
_entity_poly.pdbx_seq_one_letter_code
_entity_poly.pdbx_strand_id
1 'polypeptide(L)'
;KVVPGFIDVHTHGAVGVDVNAATAEDYEKICRFAAGNGTTSWLCSVLTDTKEQTEWCIDEYKKHQKMEHKGANLLGIHLEGPFLSSEYKGAMPEHLLQKANMPLLKEYQDRAEGNIRYITISPEVEGLIDDIPAMKELGITVAIGHSGADYDTSWKAINNGAECCTHTFNAMKLLHQHFPAIMGAALESDIYCEAICDGRHLHPGTVRLLLKVKGLDKVVAITDSIMAAGLPDGRYKLGVNDVIVEDGDAKLENGVRAGSTLTQNVALK
;
A
#
# COMPACT_ATOMS: atom_id res chain seq x y z
N LYS A 1 -27.40 -7.74 -11.44
CA LYS A 1 -27.30 -7.71 -9.96
C LYS A 1 -26.62 -6.40 -9.57
N VAL A 2 -27.11 -5.73 -8.54
CA VAL A 2 -26.45 -4.58 -7.92
C VAL A 2 -25.64 -5.14 -6.75
N VAL A 3 -24.37 -4.75 -6.64
CA VAL A 3 -23.45 -5.14 -5.57
C VAL A 3 -22.81 -3.87 -4.99
N PRO A 4 -22.30 -3.90 -3.76
CA PRO A 4 -21.47 -2.80 -3.24
C PRO A 4 -20.28 -2.53 -4.16
N GLY A 5 -19.88 -1.27 -4.28
CA GLY A 5 -18.64 -0.92 -4.98
C GLY A 5 -17.40 -1.38 -4.21
N PHE A 6 -16.29 -1.52 -4.93
CA PHE A 6 -15.01 -1.92 -4.34
C PHE A 6 -14.43 -0.82 -3.48
N ILE A 7 -13.61 -1.22 -2.51
CA ILE A 7 -12.78 -0.33 -1.71
C ILE A 7 -11.33 -0.73 -1.97
N ASP A 8 -10.51 0.22 -2.41
CA ASP A 8 -9.09 0.00 -2.67
C ASP A 8 -8.24 0.77 -1.65
N VAL A 9 -7.58 0.04 -0.76
CA VAL A 9 -6.81 0.66 0.33
C VAL A 9 -5.34 0.88 -0.01
N HIS A 10 -4.91 0.48 -1.22
CA HIS A 10 -3.53 0.57 -1.65
C HIS A 10 -3.43 0.93 -3.14
N THR A 11 -3.22 2.22 -3.43
CA THR A 11 -3.22 2.79 -4.78
C THR A 11 -2.23 3.95 -4.89
N HIS A 12 -1.21 3.84 -5.74
CA HIS A 12 -0.20 4.87 -5.99
C HIS A 12 -0.51 5.77 -7.17
N GLY A 13 -1.54 5.47 -7.94
CA GLY A 13 -1.92 6.28 -9.08
C GLY A 13 -2.71 5.57 -10.15
N ALA A 14 -3.13 6.35 -11.15
CA ALA A 14 -3.77 5.85 -12.36
C ALA A 14 -3.82 6.97 -13.43
N VAL A 15 -4.09 6.62 -14.67
CA VAL A 15 -4.37 7.52 -15.82
C VAL A 15 -3.39 8.68 -15.97
N GLY A 16 -2.11 8.38 -15.77
CA GLY A 16 -1.03 9.36 -15.91
C GLY A 16 -0.76 10.20 -14.67
N VAL A 17 -1.42 9.90 -13.55
CA VAL A 17 -1.25 10.60 -12.27
C VAL A 17 -0.53 9.69 -11.27
N ASP A 18 0.59 10.17 -10.73
CA ASP A 18 1.31 9.58 -9.60
C ASP A 18 0.90 10.30 -8.32
N VAL A 19 0.49 9.57 -7.28
CA VAL A 19 0.06 10.13 -5.99
C VAL A 19 1.14 11.01 -5.36
N ASN A 20 2.42 10.64 -5.48
CA ASN A 20 3.52 11.43 -4.95
C ASN A 20 3.73 12.78 -5.68
N ALA A 21 3.09 12.98 -6.83
CA ALA A 21 3.17 14.21 -7.61
C ALA A 21 1.78 14.79 -7.99
N ALA A 22 0.68 14.24 -7.42
CA ALA A 22 -0.69 14.61 -7.75
C ALA A 22 -1.10 15.93 -7.12
N THR A 23 -1.58 16.87 -7.93
CA THR A 23 -2.33 18.04 -7.43
C THR A 23 -3.74 17.64 -6.99
N ALA A 24 -4.43 18.54 -6.30
CA ALA A 24 -5.81 18.31 -5.89
C ALA A 24 -6.74 17.96 -7.07
N GLU A 25 -6.56 18.61 -8.23
CA GLU A 25 -7.30 18.32 -9.45
C GLU A 25 -6.93 16.97 -10.07
N ASP A 26 -5.69 16.53 -9.88
CA ASP A 26 -5.23 15.23 -10.38
C ASP A 26 -5.87 14.07 -9.60
N TYR A 27 -6.09 14.21 -8.30
CA TYR A 27 -6.83 13.21 -7.52
C TYR A 27 -8.24 12.98 -8.07
N GLU A 28 -8.92 14.01 -8.57
CA GLU A 28 -10.26 13.85 -9.17
C GLU A 28 -10.23 13.00 -10.46
N LYS A 29 -9.11 13.01 -11.21
CA LYS A 29 -8.93 12.13 -12.38
C LYS A 29 -8.87 10.66 -11.94
N ILE A 30 -8.10 10.38 -10.88
CA ILE A 30 -8.04 9.02 -10.30
C ILE A 30 -9.41 8.61 -9.77
N CYS A 31 -10.11 9.49 -9.04
CA CYS A 31 -11.45 9.22 -8.51
C CYS A 31 -12.44 8.82 -9.61
N ARG A 32 -12.45 9.52 -10.74
CA ARG A 32 -13.32 9.20 -11.90
C ARG A 32 -12.94 7.88 -12.55
N PHE A 33 -11.66 7.64 -12.74
CA PHE A 33 -11.16 6.38 -13.29
C PHE A 33 -11.51 5.20 -12.39
N ALA A 34 -11.30 5.31 -11.08
CA ALA A 34 -11.65 4.31 -10.08
C ALA A 34 -13.15 3.99 -10.11
N ALA A 35 -14.01 5.02 -10.10
CA ALA A 35 -15.48 4.85 -10.20
C ALA A 35 -15.88 4.14 -11.49
N GLY A 36 -15.26 4.49 -12.63
CA GLY A 36 -15.49 3.83 -13.93
C GLY A 36 -15.11 2.35 -13.94
N ASN A 37 -14.25 1.92 -13.01
CA ASN A 37 -13.83 0.53 -12.81
C ASN A 37 -14.51 -0.14 -11.58
N GLY A 38 -15.55 0.48 -11.02
CA GLY A 38 -16.36 -0.09 -9.95
C GLY A 38 -15.81 0.13 -8.54
N THR A 39 -14.71 0.85 -8.37
CA THR A 39 -14.18 1.28 -7.07
C THR A 39 -14.92 2.53 -6.62
N THR A 40 -15.58 2.47 -5.47
CA THR A 40 -16.37 3.59 -4.92
C THR A 40 -15.63 4.35 -3.82
N SER A 41 -14.60 3.76 -3.26
CA SER A 41 -13.78 4.36 -2.21
C SER A 41 -12.33 3.88 -2.30
N TRP A 42 -11.38 4.74 -1.94
CA TRP A 42 -9.96 4.38 -1.99
C TRP A 42 -9.11 5.22 -1.03
N LEU A 43 -7.89 4.74 -0.76
CA LEU A 43 -6.84 5.49 -0.07
C LEU A 43 -5.76 5.86 -1.07
N CYS A 44 -5.24 7.10 -1.01
CA CYS A 44 -4.05 7.46 -1.77
C CYS A 44 -2.81 6.99 -1.02
N SER A 45 -2.04 6.10 -1.67
CA SER A 45 -0.80 5.56 -1.11
C SER A 45 0.37 6.46 -1.48
N VAL A 46 0.90 7.16 -0.49
CA VAL A 46 2.10 7.98 -0.62
C VAL A 46 3.31 7.08 -0.36
N LEU A 47 4.18 6.94 -1.35
CA LEU A 47 5.44 6.24 -1.21
C LEU A 47 6.40 6.99 -0.29
N THR A 48 7.35 6.27 0.28
CA THR A 48 8.49 6.86 0.96
C THR A 48 9.15 7.94 0.11
N ASP A 49 9.18 9.16 0.63
CA ASP A 49 9.74 10.34 -0.04
C ASP A 49 10.41 11.26 1.00
N THR A 50 10.89 12.43 0.57
CA THR A 50 11.36 13.47 1.48
C THR A 50 10.22 13.97 2.38
N LYS A 51 10.58 14.57 3.52
CA LYS A 51 9.59 15.18 4.41
C LYS A 51 8.75 16.22 3.67
N GLU A 52 9.41 17.09 2.92
CA GLU A 52 8.77 18.17 2.17
C GLU A 52 7.79 17.64 1.13
N GLN A 53 8.17 16.56 0.42
CA GLN A 53 7.27 15.95 -0.59
C GLN A 53 6.08 15.26 0.07
N THR A 54 6.29 14.54 1.18
CA THR A 54 5.19 13.91 1.95
C THR A 54 4.21 14.97 2.47
N GLU A 55 4.73 16.07 3.01
CA GLU A 55 3.91 17.20 3.48
C GLU A 55 3.11 17.85 2.34
N TRP A 56 3.73 17.98 1.16
CA TRP A 56 3.06 18.49 -0.03
C TRP A 56 1.90 17.55 -0.45
N CYS A 57 2.11 16.24 -0.48
CA CYS A 57 1.06 15.26 -0.77
C CYS A 57 -0.13 15.39 0.21
N ILE A 58 0.17 15.56 1.51
CA ILE A 58 -0.87 15.76 2.54
C ILE A 58 -1.66 17.05 2.26
N ASP A 59 -0.99 18.13 1.90
CA ASP A 59 -1.66 19.41 1.62
C ASP A 59 -2.53 19.34 0.36
N GLU A 60 -2.07 18.66 -0.70
CA GLU A 60 -2.86 18.46 -1.92
C GLU A 60 -4.08 17.56 -1.66
N TYR A 61 -3.92 16.49 -0.85
CA TYR A 61 -5.05 15.70 -0.38
C TYR A 61 -6.10 16.60 0.33
N LYS A 62 -5.68 17.45 1.24
CA LYS A 62 -6.59 18.35 1.98
C LYS A 62 -7.29 19.38 1.07
N LYS A 63 -6.60 19.86 0.04
CA LYS A 63 -7.20 20.75 -0.96
C LYS A 63 -8.29 19.99 -1.72
N HIS A 64 -7.99 18.75 -2.17
CA HIS A 64 -8.96 17.90 -2.86
C HIS A 64 -10.21 17.66 -2.01
N GLN A 65 -10.08 17.39 -0.70
CA GLN A 65 -11.22 17.16 0.18
C GLN A 65 -12.20 18.37 0.25
N LYS A 66 -11.77 19.56 -0.14
CA LYS A 66 -12.60 20.78 -0.17
C LYS A 66 -13.24 21.01 -1.54
N MET A 67 -12.93 20.21 -2.54
CA MET A 67 -13.49 20.31 -3.90
C MET A 67 -14.80 19.55 -4.02
N GLU A 68 -15.58 19.85 -5.08
CA GLU A 68 -16.72 19.04 -5.47
C GLU A 68 -16.22 17.71 -6.09
N HIS A 69 -16.69 16.58 -5.58
CA HIS A 69 -16.30 15.25 -6.05
C HIS A 69 -17.33 14.64 -6.98
N LYS A 70 -16.86 13.96 -8.06
CA LYS A 70 -17.71 13.29 -9.07
C LYS A 70 -17.30 11.85 -9.35
N GLY A 71 -16.37 11.30 -8.58
CA GLY A 71 -15.81 9.97 -8.73
C GLY A 71 -15.91 9.13 -7.45
N ALA A 72 -14.97 8.22 -7.27
CA ALA A 72 -14.81 7.45 -6.06
C ALA A 72 -14.41 8.36 -4.89
N ASN A 73 -14.84 8.01 -3.67
CA ASN A 73 -14.48 8.77 -2.47
C ASN A 73 -13.03 8.49 -2.09
N LEU A 74 -12.21 9.53 -2.01
CA LEU A 74 -10.87 9.46 -1.44
C LEU A 74 -10.99 9.58 0.09
N LEU A 75 -10.86 8.43 0.80
CA LEU A 75 -11.18 8.31 2.22
C LEU A 75 -10.06 8.75 3.16
N GLY A 76 -8.85 8.83 2.67
CA GLY A 76 -7.68 9.14 3.48
C GLY A 76 -6.37 8.82 2.78
N ILE A 77 -5.30 8.93 3.54
CA ILE A 77 -3.93 8.69 3.11
C ILE A 77 -3.45 7.36 3.68
N HIS A 78 -2.81 6.56 2.84
CA HIS A 78 -1.94 5.46 3.22
C HIS A 78 -0.49 5.93 3.10
N LEU A 79 0.32 5.77 4.14
CA LEU A 79 1.76 5.96 4.07
C LEU A 79 2.44 4.60 3.86
N GLU A 80 3.08 4.39 2.73
CA GLU A 80 3.90 3.21 2.52
C GLU A 80 5.34 3.53 2.90
N GLY A 81 5.65 3.26 4.16
CA GLY A 81 6.86 3.71 4.83
C GLY A 81 6.67 5.06 5.54
N PRO A 82 7.77 5.78 5.85
CA PRO A 82 9.17 5.53 5.50
C PRO A 82 9.91 4.52 6.41
N PHE A 83 9.24 3.90 7.37
CA PHE A 83 9.83 3.03 8.37
C PHE A 83 9.91 1.58 7.86
N LEU A 84 10.71 1.36 6.81
CA LEU A 84 10.81 0.08 6.12
C LEU A 84 12.23 -0.48 6.15
N SER A 85 12.32 -1.80 5.97
CA SER A 85 13.59 -2.53 5.86
C SER A 85 14.29 -2.23 4.53
N SER A 86 15.57 -1.89 4.58
CA SER A 86 16.39 -1.65 3.37
C SER A 86 16.55 -2.93 2.53
N GLU A 87 16.56 -4.11 3.17
CA GLU A 87 16.68 -5.39 2.47
C GLU A 87 15.42 -5.72 1.64
N TYR A 88 14.23 -5.35 2.14
CA TYR A 88 12.94 -5.63 1.52
C TYR A 88 12.24 -4.38 0.99
N LYS A 89 13.02 -3.34 0.68
CA LYS A 89 12.53 -2.03 0.27
C LYS A 89 11.72 -2.02 -1.04
N GLY A 90 11.79 -3.08 -1.86
CA GLY A 90 11.14 -3.08 -3.17
C GLY A 90 11.57 -1.90 -4.03
N ALA A 91 10.62 -1.10 -4.48
CA ALA A 91 10.86 0.11 -5.27
C ALA A 91 11.21 1.35 -4.43
N MET A 92 11.22 1.27 -3.09
CA MET A 92 11.49 2.44 -2.25
C MET A 92 12.93 2.92 -2.37
N PRO A 93 13.17 4.25 -2.42
CA PRO A 93 14.52 4.82 -2.40
C PRO A 93 15.18 4.57 -1.03
N GLU A 94 16.27 3.80 -1.01
CA GLU A 94 16.91 3.38 0.24
C GLU A 94 17.36 4.56 1.13
N HIS A 95 17.85 5.63 0.52
CA HIS A 95 18.33 6.82 1.22
C HIS A 95 17.21 7.65 1.89
N LEU A 96 15.94 7.36 1.58
CA LEU A 96 14.77 8.01 2.17
C LEU A 96 14.12 7.15 3.26
N LEU A 97 14.55 5.91 3.44
CA LEU A 97 14.07 5.05 4.53
C LEU A 97 14.53 5.60 5.88
N GLN A 98 13.68 5.47 6.87
CA GLN A 98 13.93 6.02 8.20
C GLN A 98 13.78 4.96 9.29
N LYS A 99 14.45 5.18 10.40
CA LYS A 99 14.18 4.50 11.66
C LYS A 99 12.84 4.97 12.23
N ALA A 100 12.35 4.29 13.27
CA ALA A 100 11.16 4.70 14.02
C ALA A 100 11.24 6.19 14.41
N ASN A 101 10.20 6.95 14.06
CA ASN A 101 10.13 8.39 14.30
C ASN A 101 8.68 8.82 14.55
N MET A 102 8.17 8.51 15.74
CA MET A 102 6.81 8.88 16.14
C MET A 102 6.56 10.40 16.14
N PRO A 103 7.51 11.28 16.54
CA PRO A 103 7.33 12.71 16.38
C PRO A 103 7.02 13.15 14.96
N LEU A 104 7.73 12.59 13.97
CA LEU A 104 7.47 12.89 12.55
C LEU A 104 6.08 12.37 12.10
N LEU A 105 5.72 11.15 12.46
CA LEU A 105 4.41 10.58 12.13
C LEU A 105 3.27 11.41 12.74
N LYS A 106 3.46 11.86 13.98
CA LYS A 106 2.49 12.74 14.63
C LYS A 106 2.37 14.09 13.92
N GLU A 107 3.50 14.69 13.49
CA GLU A 107 3.50 15.92 12.68
C GLU A 107 2.71 15.72 11.38
N TYR A 108 2.92 14.62 10.67
CA TYR A 108 2.15 14.29 9.47
C TYR A 108 0.66 14.11 9.77
N GLN A 109 0.30 13.39 10.85
CA GLN A 109 -1.09 13.17 11.21
C GLN A 109 -1.80 14.47 11.63
N ASP A 110 -1.12 15.32 12.39
CA ASP A 110 -1.64 16.64 12.76
C ASP A 110 -1.85 17.50 11.50
N ARG A 111 -0.89 17.51 10.55
CA ARG A 111 -1.00 18.22 9.27
C ARG A 111 -2.15 17.66 8.41
N ALA A 112 -2.31 16.35 8.40
CA ALA A 112 -3.39 15.66 7.68
C ALA A 112 -4.76 15.81 8.37
N GLU A 113 -4.85 16.49 9.51
CA GLU A 113 -6.09 16.65 10.29
C GLU A 113 -6.74 15.29 10.64
N GLY A 114 -5.89 14.29 10.96
CA GLY A 114 -6.33 12.94 11.30
C GLY A 114 -6.69 12.06 10.10
N ASN A 115 -6.29 12.42 8.88
CA ASN A 115 -6.66 11.69 7.67
C ASN A 115 -5.61 10.71 7.16
N ILE A 116 -4.47 10.53 7.85
CA ILE A 116 -3.66 9.33 7.66
C ILE A 116 -4.41 8.18 8.30
N ARG A 117 -4.89 7.25 7.49
CA ARG A 117 -5.74 6.13 7.93
C ARG A 117 -4.99 4.82 8.00
N TYR A 118 -3.88 4.72 7.29
CA TYR A 118 -3.18 3.48 7.08
C TYR A 118 -1.69 3.72 6.96
N ILE A 119 -0.86 2.84 7.54
CA ILE A 119 0.60 2.89 7.41
C ILE A 119 1.16 1.49 7.24
N THR A 120 2.10 1.33 6.31
CA THR A 120 2.92 0.12 6.16
C THR A 120 4.26 0.31 6.84
N ILE A 121 4.64 -0.62 7.71
CA ILE A 121 5.91 -0.62 8.44
C ILE A 121 6.60 -1.99 8.38
N SER A 122 7.92 -2.01 8.59
CA SER A 122 8.69 -3.24 8.75
C SER A 122 8.98 -3.50 10.23
N PRO A 123 8.43 -4.56 10.83
CA PRO A 123 8.54 -4.83 12.28
C PRO A 123 9.96 -4.89 12.83
N GLU A 124 10.93 -5.30 11.99
CA GLU A 124 12.34 -5.40 12.38
C GLU A 124 13.06 -4.06 12.47
N VAL A 125 12.45 -2.96 12.04
CA VAL A 125 13.02 -1.62 12.24
C VAL A 125 12.96 -1.29 13.72
N GLU A 126 14.12 -0.94 14.28
CA GLU A 126 14.32 -0.73 15.71
C GLU A 126 13.32 0.31 16.28
N GLY A 127 12.62 -0.05 17.34
CA GLY A 127 11.65 0.79 18.06
C GLY A 127 10.22 0.73 17.52
N LEU A 128 9.98 0.28 16.29
CA LEU A 128 8.63 0.33 15.68
C LEU A 128 7.59 -0.52 16.39
N ILE A 129 7.95 -1.70 16.88
CA ILE A 129 6.99 -2.58 17.58
C ILE A 129 6.37 -1.87 18.79
N ASP A 130 7.19 -1.15 19.55
CA ASP A 130 6.74 -0.42 20.74
C ASP A 130 5.92 0.83 20.37
N ASP A 131 6.09 1.35 19.17
CA ASP A 131 5.36 2.51 18.66
C ASP A 131 3.97 2.15 18.08
N ILE A 132 3.69 0.88 17.76
CA ILE A 132 2.41 0.45 17.16
C ILE A 132 1.19 0.89 17.98
N PRO A 133 1.14 0.74 19.32
CA PRO A 133 0.00 1.22 20.10
C PRO A 133 -0.24 2.73 19.95
N ALA A 134 0.84 3.53 19.92
CA ALA A 134 0.73 4.98 19.74
C ALA A 134 0.25 5.35 18.32
N MET A 135 0.65 4.60 17.28
CA MET A 135 0.10 4.77 15.94
C MET A 135 -1.41 4.54 15.92
N LYS A 136 -1.89 3.51 16.61
CA LYS A 136 -3.32 3.21 16.73
C LYS A 136 -4.10 4.29 17.50
N GLU A 137 -3.51 4.86 18.56
CA GLU A 137 -4.10 5.99 19.27
C GLU A 137 -4.26 7.23 18.38
N LEU A 138 -3.40 7.39 17.36
CA LEU A 138 -3.55 8.41 16.31
C LEU A 138 -4.66 8.08 15.29
N GLY A 139 -5.36 6.96 15.43
CA GLY A 139 -6.41 6.50 14.49
C GLY A 139 -5.86 5.87 13.20
N ILE A 140 -4.61 5.41 13.21
CA ILE A 140 -3.94 4.82 12.05
C ILE A 140 -3.98 3.30 12.17
N THR A 141 -4.50 2.63 11.15
CA THR A 141 -4.38 1.16 10.99
C THR A 141 -2.95 0.82 10.58
N VAL A 142 -2.32 -0.09 11.30
CA VAL A 142 -0.94 -0.49 11.05
C VAL A 142 -0.89 -1.80 10.27
N ALA A 143 -0.20 -1.78 9.14
CA ALA A 143 0.13 -2.96 8.35
C ALA A 143 1.62 -3.29 8.45
N ILE A 144 1.94 -4.58 8.45
CA ILE A 144 3.30 -5.08 8.36
C ILE A 144 3.62 -5.51 6.93
N GLY A 145 4.73 -5.05 6.39
CA GLY A 145 5.16 -5.36 5.03
C GLY A 145 6.57 -4.85 4.74
N HIS A 146 7.05 -5.01 3.52
CA HIS A 146 8.43 -4.66 3.15
C HIS A 146 9.47 -5.15 4.17
N SER A 147 9.37 -6.42 4.56
CA SER A 147 9.95 -6.89 5.81
C SER A 147 10.62 -8.26 5.69
N GLY A 148 11.79 -8.37 6.28
CA GLY A 148 12.52 -9.61 6.53
C GLY A 148 12.32 -10.16 7.94
N ALA A 149 11.36 -9.63 8.70
CA ALA A 149 11.15 -10.02 10.09
C ALA A 149 10.99 -11.55 10.23
N ASP A 150 11.57 -12.06 11.31
CA ASP A 150 11.31 -13.44 11.71
C ASP A 150 9.89 -13.61 12.27
N TYR A 151 9.53 -14.84 12.53
CA TYR A 151 8.20 -15.20 13.01
C TYR A 151 7.84 -14.53 14.34
N ASP A 152 8.78 -14.57 15.30
CA ASP A 152 8.55 -14.03 16.66
C ASP A 152 8.45 -12.51 16.66
N THR A 153 9.29 -11.83 15.88
CA THR A 153 9.24 -10.36 15.68
C THR A 153 7.92 -9.95 15.04
N SER A 154 7.45 -10.70 14.05
CA SER A 154 6.17 -10.44 13.39
C SER A 154 4.98 -10.64 14.35
N TRP A 155 4.99 -11.69 15.18
CA TRP A 155 3.98 -11.91 16.20
C TRP A 155 3.98 -10.81 17.29
N LYS A 156 5.16 -10.29 17.65
CA LYS A 156 5.21 -9.13 18.57
C LYS A 156 4.49 -7.92 17.96
N ALA A 157 4.71 -7.61 16.68
CA ALA A 157 4.03 -6.51 16.01
C ALA A 157 2.51 -6.74 15.96
N ILE A 158 2.05 -7.95 15.63
CA ILE A 158 0.63 -8.32 15.62
C ILE A 158 0.01 -8.17 17.01
N ASN A 159 0.69 -8.69 18.05
CA ASN A 159 0.22 -8.59 19.43
C ASN A 159 0.18 -7.16 19.97
N ASN A 160 1.03 -6.26 19.46
CA ASN A 160 1.00 -4.83 19.74
C ASN A 160 -0.06 -4.07 18.91
N GLY A 161 -0.74 -4.75 17.98
CA GLY A 161 -1.90 -4.20 17.31
C GLY A 161 -1.75 -3.94 15.83
N ALA A 162 -0.76 -4.51 15.13
CA ALA A 162 -0.77 -4.56 13.68
C ALA A 162 -1.96 -5.40 13.20
N GLU A 163 -2.69 -4.91 12.20
CA GLU A 163 -3.99 -5.45 11.79
C GLU A 163 -4.00 -5.98 10.35
N CYS A 164 -2.95 -5.70 9.59
CA CYS A 164 -2.87 -6.09 8.18
C CYS A 164 -1.45 -6.51 7.78
N CYS A 165 -1.36 -7.29 6.70
CA CYS A 165 -0.12 -7.60 5.99
C CYS A 165 -0.22 -6.99 4.59
N THR A 166 0.70 -6.06 4.28
CA THR A 166 0.73 -5.30 3.02
C THR A 166 1.13 -6.23 1.87
N HIS A 167 0.42 -6.14 0.74
CA HIS A 167 0.63 -6.93 -0.50
C HIS A 167 1.30 -8.28 -0.26
N THR A 168 0.64 -9.12 0.55
CA THR A 168 1.12 -10.41 1.06
C THR A 168 1.86 -11.22 -0.02
N PHE A 169 3.00 -11.80 0.32
CA PHE A 169 4.02 -12.46 -0.53
C PHE A 169 5.00 -11.53 -1.25
N ASN A 170 4.72 -10.25 -1.42
CA ASN A 170 5.58 -9.33 -2.15
C ASN A 170 6.46 -8.52 -1.20
N ALA A 171 7.72 -8.29 -1.58
CA ALA A 171 8.71 -7.55 -0.79
C ALA A 171 8.75 -8.02 0.69
N MET A 172 8.77 -9.34 0.92
CA MET A 172 8.84 -9.90 2.28
C MET A 172 9.53 -11.26 2.31
N LYS A 173 10.02 -11.63 3.48
CA LYS A 173 10.61 -12.93 3.71
C LYS A 173 9.55 -14.02 3.64
N LEU A 174 9.76 -14.97 2.72
CA LEU A 174 8.81 -16.03 2.45
C LEU A 174 8.87 -17.12 3.52
N LEU A 175 7.78 -17.89 3.64
CA LEU A 175 7.66 -19.01 4.54
C LEU A 175 8.62 -20.16 4.13
N HIS A 176 9.43 -20.59 5.09
CA HIS A 176 10.22 -21.80 5.00
C HIS A 176 9.86 -22.73 6.16
N GLN A 177 9.90 -24.05 5.98
CA GLN A 177 9.47 -25.03 6.98
C GLN A 177 10.16 -24.91 8.35
N HIS A 178 11.38 -24.38 8.39
CA HIS A 178 12.13 -24.14 9.64
C HIS A 178 12.06 -22.70 10.11
N PHE A 179 11.72 -21.76 9.23
CA PHE A 179 11.71 -20.33 9.49
C PHE A 179 10.47 -19.70 8.83
N PRO A 180 9.30 -19.72 9.51
CA PRO A 180 8.05 -19.26 8.90
C PRO A 180 8.04 -17.77 8.55
N ALA A 181 8.87 -16.97 9.22
CA ALA A 181 9.04 -15.52 9.00
C ALA A 181 7.72 -14.72 9.08
N ILE A 182 7.73 -13.48 8.60
CA ILE A 182 6.54 -12.62 8.53
C ILE A 182 5.39 -13.30 7.78
N MET A 183 5.69 -14.03 6.73
CA MET A 183 4.70 -14.76 5.95
C MET A 183 3.94 -15.78 6.80
N GLY A 184 4.64 -16.59 7.61
CA GLY A 184 4.01 -17.59 8.49
C GLY A 184 3.14 -16.91 9.53
N ALA A 185 3.61 -15.86 10.17
CA ALA A 185 2.85 -15.12 11.17
C ALA A 185 1.59 -14.48 10.56
N ALA A 186 1.69 -13.87 9.37
CA ALA A 186 0.54 -13.27 8.68
C ALA A 186 -0.52 -14.31 8.30
N LEU A 187 -0.10 -15.49 7.81
CA LEU A 187 -1.03 -16.56 7.43
C LEU A 187 -1.73 -17.21 8.62
N GLU A 188 -1.04 -17.36 9.75
CA GLU A 188 -1.57 -18.02 10.95
C GLU A 188 -2.46 -17.11 11.79
N SER A 189 -2.15 -15.82 11.86
CA SER A 189 -2.88 -14.84 12.69
C SER A 189 -4.21 -14.42 12.07
N ASP A 190 -5.01 -13.67 12.85
CA ASP A 190 -6.30 -13.12 12.41
C ASP A 190 -6.20 -11.76 11.69
N ILE A 191 -4.98 -11.26 11.40
CA ILE A 191 -4.83 -10.00 10.65
C ILE A 191 -5.33 -10.13 9.21
N TYR A 192 -5.67 -9.03 8.59
CA TYR A 192 -6.00 -9.00 7.17
C TYR A 192 -4.76 -9.21 6.30
N CYS A 193 -4.95 -9.76 5.10
CA CYS A 193 -3.89 -9.96 4.12
C CYS A 193 -4.28 -9.26 2.82
N GLU A 194 -3.53 -8.24 2.41
CA GLU A 194 -3.70 -7.63 1.08
C GLU A 194 -3.21 -8.58 -0.02
N ALA A 195 -3.90 -8.58 -1.16
CA ALA A 195 -3.57 -9.40 -2.31
C ALA A 195 -3.69 -8.63 -3.62
N ILE A 196 -2.60 -8.60 -4.39
CA ILE A 196 -2.58 -8.07 -5.77
C ILE A 196 -2.93 -9.22 -6.71
N CYS A 197 -4.20 -9.28 -7.13
CA CYS A 197 -4.75 -10.41 -7.89
C CYS A 197 -4.66 -10.17 -9.42
N ASP A 198 -3.49 -9.78 -9.92
CA ASP A 198 -3.23 -9.49 -11.35
C ASP A 198 -2.69 -10.71 -12.13
N GLY A 199 -2.51 -11.86 -11.47
CA GLY A 199 -1.91 -13.06 -12.07
C GLY A 199 -0.39 -12.97 -12.30
N ARG A 200 0.24 -11.86 -11.93
CA ARG A 200 1.68 -11.57 -12.06
C ARG A 200 2.37 -11.49 -10.71
N HIS A 201 1.84 -10.66 -9.79
CA HIS A 201 2.29 -10.60 -8.40
C HIS A 201 1.95 -11.90 -7.67
N LEU A 202 0.71 -12.38 -7.83
CA LEU A 202 0.27 -13.65 -7.28
C LEU A 202 -0.24 -14.58 -8.39
N HIS A 203 0.36 -15.76 -8.47
CA HIS A 203 -0.21 -16.81 -9.30
C HIS A 203 -1.61 -17.19 -8.78
N PRO A 204 -2.61 -17.48 -9.65
CA PRO A 204 -3.97 -17.83 -9.19
C PRO A 204 -4.03 -18.98 -8.17
N GLY A 205 -3.07 -19.92 -8.23
CA GLY A 205 -2.89 -20.97 -7.23
C GLY A 205 -2.54 -20.44 -5.84
N THR A 206 -1.70 -19.40 -5.78
CA THR A 206 -1.31 -18.72 -4.54
C THR A 206 -2.49 -17.96 -3.95
N VAL A 207 -3.28 -17.26 -4.79
CA VAL A 207 -4.51 -16.58 -4.35
C VAL A 207 -5.49 -17.60 -3.75
N ARG A 208 -5.71 -18.74 -4.42
CA ARG A 208 -6.59 -19.80 -3.87
C ARG A 208 -6.07 -20.38 -2.55
N LEU A 209 -4.74 -20.51 -2.40
CA LEU A 209 -4.15 -20.96 -1.14
C LEU A 209 -4.36 -19.92 -0.04
N LEU A 210 -4.11 -18.65 -0.31
CA LEU A 210 -4.34 -17.55 0.62
C LEU A 210 -5.79 -17.54 1.11
N LEU A 211 -6.76 -17.63 0.17
CA LEU A 211 -8.18 -17.68 0.51
C LEU A 211 -8.57 -18.91 1.32
N LYS A 212 -7.92 -20.07 1.10
CA LYS A 212 -8.16 -21.27 1.90
C LYS A 212 -7.64 -21.15 3.33
N VAL A 213 -6.53 -20.46 3.51
CA VAL A 213 -5.90 -20.27 4.84
C VAL A 213 -6.58 -19.17 5.62
N LYS A 214 -6.84 -18.03 4.99
CA LYS A 214 -7.37 -16.83 5.66
C LYS A 214 -8.90 -16.74 5.66
N GLY A 215 -9.57 -17.44 4.76
CA GLY A 215 -10.99 -17.22 4.48
C GLY A 215 -11.24 -15.95 3.65
N LEU A 216 -12.47 -15.77 3.20
CA LEU A 216 -12.86 -14.63 2.38
C LEU A 216 -12.88 -13.31 3.18
N ASP A 217 -13.14 -13.39 4.48
CA ASP A 217 -13.31 -12.22 5.34
C ASP A 217 -11.99 -11.57 5.76
N LYS A 218 -10.85 -12.21 5.49
CA LYS A 218 -9.52 -11.76 5.91
C LYS A 218 -8.57 -11.48 4.75
N VAL A 219 -9.05 -11.55 3.51
CA VAL A 219 -8.27 -11.18 2.31
C VAL A 219 -8.84 -9.92 1.72
N VAL A 220 -7.98 -8.91 1.54
CA VAL A 220 -8.31 -7.61 0.96
C VAL A 220 -7.70 -7.54 -0.43
N ALA A 221 -8.53 -7.54 -1.46
CA ALA A 221 -8.06 -7.29 -2.82
C ALA A 221 -7.64 -5.81 -2.94
N ILE A 222 -6.40 -5.59 -3.36
CA ILE A 222 -5.85 -4.27 -3.63
C ILE A 222 -5.35 -4.20 -5.07
N THR A 223 -5.20 -3.00 -5.60
CA THR A 223 -4.56 -2.85 -6.91
C THR A 223 -3.06 -2.66 -6.82
N ASP A 224 -2.57 -1.92 -5.85
CA ASP A 224 -1.20 -1.41 -5.85
C ASP A 224 -0.89 -0.75 -7.22
N SER A 225 -1.90 -0.06 -7.78
CA SER A 225 -1.80 0.51 -9.12
C SER A 225 -0.91 1.76 -9.13
N ILE A 226 -0.21 1.95 -10.25
CA ILE A 226 0.63 3.11 -10.50
C ILE A 226 0.01 3.99 -11.58
N MET A 227 0.62 5.15 -11.86
CA MET A 227 0.14 6.09 -12.88
C MET A 227 -0.13 5.46 -14.27
N ALA A 228 0.45 4.31 -14.57
CA ALA A 228 0.25 3.57 -15.82
C ALA A 228 -1.09 2.85 -15.92
N ALA A 229 -1.80 2.64 -14.80
CA ALA A 229 -3.11 1.98 -14.82
C ALA A 229 -4.10 2.75 -15.71
N GLY A 230 -4.73 2.04 -16.65
CA GLY A 230 -5.61 2.64 -17.66
C GLY A 230 -4.91 3.25 -18.87
N LEU A 231 -3.59 3.13 -18.99
CA LEU A 231 -2.78 3.62 -20.10
C LEU A 231 -2.12 2.45 -20.85
N PRO A 232 -1.66 2.65 -22.11
CA PRO A 232 -0.92 1.64 -22.86
C PRO A 232 0.45 1.35 -22.23
N ASP A 233 1.11 0.29 -22.69
CA ASP A 233 2.50 0.00 -22.37
C ASP A 233 3.41 1.20 -22.71
N GLY A 234 4.48 1.38 -21.91
CA GLY A 234 5.37 2.52 -22.08
C GLY A 234 6.24 2.80 -20.84
N ARG A 235 6.83 3.99 -20.81
CA ARG A 235 7.64 4.47 -19.69
C ARG A 235 6.82 5.42 -18.82
N TYR A 236 6.87 5.20 -17.51
CA TYR A 236 6.10 5.91 -16.51
C TYR A 236 6.98 6.22 -15.30
N LYS A 237 6.37 6.82 -14.26
CA LYS A 237 7.01 7.07 -12.97
C LYS A 237 6.27 6.34 -11.86
N LEU A 238 7.00 6.08 -10.78
CA LEU A 238 6.48 5.69 -9.48
C LEU A 238 7.34 6.41 -8.44
N GLY A 239 6.84 7.52 -7.92
CA GLY A 239 7.64 8.46 -7.14
C GLY A 239 8.84 8.93 -7.95
N VAL A 240 10.04 8.75 -7.41
CA VAL A 240 11.30 9.14 -8.06
C VAL A 240 11.79 8.13 -9.10
N ASN A 241 11.19 6.94 -9.17
CA ASN A 241 11.68 5.85 -10.01
C ASN A 241 11.09 5.90 -11.41
N ASP A 242 11.89 5.51 -12.42
CA ASP A 242 11.41 5.18 -13.75
C ASP A 242 10.87 3.74 -13.77
N VAL A 243 9.69 3.57 -14.36
CA VAL A 243 9.01 2.27 -14.51
C VAL A 243 8.76 2.01 -15.99
N ILE A 244 9.06 0.79 -16.42
CA ILE A 244 8.75 0.29 -17.76
C ILE A 244 7.56 -0.66 -17.63
N VAL A 245 6.53 -0.41 -18.44
CA VAL A 245 5.37 -1.29 -18.56
C VAL A 245 5.43 -2.00 -19.90
N GLU A 246 5.49 -3.32 -19.85
CA GLU A 246 5.46 -4.21 -21.02
C GLU A 246 4.44 -5.31 -20.80
N ASP A 247 3.54 -5.52 -21.74
CA ASP A 247 2.42 -6.46 -21.60
C ASP A 247 1.59 -6.21 -20.33
N GLY A 248 1.53 -4.96 -19.85
CA GLY A 248 0.87 -4.58 -18.59
C GLY A 248 1.64 -4.97 -17.32
N ASP A 249 2.87 -5.49 -17.38
CA ASP A 249 3.74 -5.79 -16.24
C ASP A 249 4.67 -4.59 -15.96
N ALA A 250 4.53 -3.97 -14.79
CA ALA A 250 5.27 -2.77 -14.40
C ALA A 250 6.55 -3.15 -13.65
N LYS A 251 7.70 -2.69 -14.14
CA LYS A 251 9.02 -3.01 -13.57
C LYS A 251 9.96 -1.82 -13.57
N LEU A 252 10.83 -1.77 -12.58
CA LEU A 252 12.03 -0.94 -12.61
C LEU A 252 13.01 -1.46 -13.68
N GLU A 253 13.98 -0.64 -14.09
CA GLU A 253 15.02 -1.04 -15.05
C GLU A 253 15.83 -2.28 -14.62
N ASN A 254 15.95 -2.53 -13.32
CA ASN A 254 16.59 -3.72 -12.76
C ASN A 254 15.71 -4.98 -12.73
N GLY A 255 14.48 -4.90 -13.27
CA GLY A 255 13.54 -6.01 -13.36
C GLY A 255 12.68 -6.24 -12.11
N VAL A 256 12.86 -5.47 -11.03
CA VAL A 256 12.00 -5.54 -9.84
C VAL A 256 10.62 -4.99 -10.19
N ARG A 257 9.55 -5.73 -9.84
CA ARG A 257 8.18 -5.24 -9.99
C ARG A 257 7.95 -4.02 -9.11
N ALA A 258 7.22 -3.06 -9.64
CA ALA A 258 7.01 -1.76 -9.04
C ALA A 258 5.55 -1.35 -9.24
N GLY A 259 4.71 -1.77 -8.31
CA GLY A 259 3.27 -1.64 -8.40
C GLY A 259 2.65 -2.38 -9.59
N SER A 260 1.42 -2.08 -9.92
CA SER A 260 0.67 -2.76 -10.97
C SER A 260 -0.05 -1.80 -11.93
N THR A 261 -0.62 -2.36 -13.00
CA THR A 261 -1.60 -1.68 -13.88
C THR A 261 -3.02 -2.19 -13.64
N LEU A 262 -3.24 -2.91 -12.53
CA LEU A 262 -4.50 -3.57 -12.20
C LEU A 262 -5.62 -2.58 -11.89
N THR A 263 -6.85 -2.98 -12.18
CA THR A 263 -8.07 -2.35 -11.65
C THR A 263 -8.89 -3.37 -10.88
N GLN A 264 -9.65 -2.95 -9.87
CA GLN A 264 -10.37 -3.86 -8.96
C GLN A 264 -11.35 -4.81 -9.68
N ASN A 265 -12.02 -4.33 -10.73
CA ASN A 265 -12.93 -5.16 -11.52
C ASN A 265 -12.23 -6.28 -12.31
N VAL A 266 -10.91 -6.18 -12.52
CA VAL A 266 -10.09 -7.21 -13.16
C VAL A 266 -9.58 -8.20 -12.11
N ALA A 267 -9.24 -7.74 -10.91
CA ALA A 267 -8.77 -8.58 -9.80
C ALA A 267 -9.75 -9.71 -9.43
N LEU A 268 -11.04 -9.55 -9.73
CA LEU A 268 -12.09 -10.53 -9.38
C LEU A 268 -12.47 -11.48 -10.53
N LYS A 269 -11.81 -11.40 -11.67
CA LYS A 269 -12.05 -12.31 -12.81
C LYS A 269 -11.10 -13.50 -12.80
#